data_c038ecd1a76e46e784ed4c3b14856618
#
_entry.id   c038ecd1a76e46e784ed4c3b14856618
#
_cell.length_a   1.000
_cell.length_b   1.000
_cell.length_c   1.000
_cell.angle_alpha   90.00
_cell.angle_beta   90.00
_cell.angle_gamma   90.00
#
_symmetry.space_group_name_H-M   'P 1'
#
loop_
_entity.id
_entity.type
_entity.pdbx_description
1 polymer ?
#
loop_
_entity_poly.entity_id
_entity_poly.type
_entity_poly.pdbx_seq_one_letter_code
_entity_poly.pdbx_strand_id
1 'polypeptide(L)'
;MISSVAIATNLIPASKFTIEQLASIYNQTRVDYLVPMPMNALRLAEYISTYDVDLEHSLVALQDDRLLGVAMLGVREGRAWLTRLGVLPNTRRNGIGEALMLGLIAQAEKLHIHFDMLEVIKDNAPAHRLFLKLGFYDVGELLVLRRPPFNQPPDTVVADAERLD
;
A
#
# COMPACT_ATOMS: atom_id res chain seq x y z
N MET A 1 19.44 9.05 26.63
CA MET A 1 18.07 9.03 26.05
C MET A 1 18.09 9.91 24.81
N ILE A 2 18.18 9.29 23.62
CA ILE A 2 18.11 10.03 22.36
C ILE A 2 16.61 10.21 22.11
N SER A 3 16.13 11.45 22.30
CA SER A 3 14.77 11.84 21.95
C SER A 3 14.61 11.63 20.44
N SER A 4 13.77 10.67 20.03
CA SER A 4 13.35 10.53 18.65
C SER A 4 12.60 11.82 18.28
N VAL A 5 13.26 12.71 17.57
CA VAL A 5 12.60 13.85 16.96
C VAL A 5 11.62 13.26 15.95
N ALA A 6 10.33 13.32 16.27
CA ALA A 6 9.30 12.92 15.32
C ALA A 6 9.48 13.78 14.05
N ILE A 7 9.72 13.13 12.94
CA ILE A 7 9.84 13.81 11.64
C ILE A 7 8.50 14.48 11.36
N ALA A 8 8.49 15.80 11.23
CA ALA A 8 7.30 16.54 10.83
C ALA A 8 6.89 16.07 9.42
N THR A 9 5.83 15.28 9.34
CA THR A 9 5.36 14.65 8.11
C THR A 9 4.09 15.34 7.65
N ASN A 10 4.11 15.92 6.46
CA ASN A 10 2.93 16.47 5.81
C ASN A 10 2.25 15.38 4.98
N LEU A 11 0.96 15.17 5.22
CA LEU A 11 0.13 14.24 4.45
C LEU A 11 -0.66 15.05 3.41
N ILE A 12 -0.40 14.80 2.14
CA ILE A 12 -0.98 15.52 1.00
C ILE A 12 -1.90 14.55 0.24
N PRO A 13 -3.12 14.95 -0.18
CA PRO A 13 -3.97 14.13 -1.03
C PRO A 13 -3.23 13.68 -2.30
N ALA A 14 -3.37 12.40 -2.66
CA ALA A 14 -2.74 11.83 -3.84
C ALA A 14 -3.26 12.47 -5.14
N SER A 15 -4.47 13.05 -5.12
CA SER A 15 -5.06 13.82 -6.23
C SER A 15 -4.24 15.04 -6.65
N LYS A 16 -3.30 15.50 -5.83
CA LYS A 16 -2.38 16.61 -6.16
C LYS A 16 -1.22 16.19 -7.07
N PHE A 17 -1.11 14.90 -7.38
CA PHE A 17 -0.02 14.33 -8.18
C PHE A 17 -0.58 13.74 -9.49
N THR A 18 0.22 13.76 -10.57
CA THR A 18 -0.15 13.05 -11.79
C THR A 18 -0.02 11.53 -11.61
N ILE A 19 -0.64 10.76 -12.49
CA ILE A 19 -0.55 9.28 -12.44
C ILE A 19 0.91 8.82 -12.61
N GLU A 20 1.68 9.50 -13.47
CA GLU A 20 3.12 9.23 -13.67
C GLU A 20 3.92 9.48 -12.39
N GLN A 21 3.62 10.60 -11.70
CA GLN A 21 4.25 10.91 -10.41
C GLN A 21 3.90 9.86 -9.37
N LEU A 22 2.63 9.47 -9.26
CA LEU A 22 2.19 8.43 -8.31
C LEU A 22 2.81 7.06 -8.62
N ALA A 23 2.94 6.69 -9.90
CA ALA A 23 3.62 5.46 -10.30
C ALA A 23 5.11 5.49 -9.92
N SER A 24 5.78 6.61 -10.14
CA SER A 24 7.18 6.82 -9.72
C SER A 24 7.33 6.73 -8.21
N ILE A 25 6.47 7.41 -7.45
CA ILE A 25 6.42 7.39 -5.98
C ILE A 25 6.26 5.95 -5.48
N TYR A 26 5.28 5.24 -6.02
CA TYR A 26 5.02 3.84 -5.66
C TYR A 26 6.27 2.97 -5.87
N ASN A 27 6.89 3.04 -7.03
CA ASN A 27 8.08 2.24 -7.35
C ASN A 27 9.26 2.53 -6.42
N GLN A 28 9.50 3.80 -6.09
CA GLN A 28 10.58 4.20 -5.18
C GLN A 28 10.41 3.60 -3.77
N THR A 29 9.17 3.45 -3.30
CA THR A 29 8.89 2.85 -1.99
C THR A 29 9.03 1.33 -1.97
N ARG A 30 9.18 0.67 -3.15
CA ARG A 30 9.15 -0.78 -3.32
C ARG A 30 10.37 -1.39 -4.01
N VAL A 31 11.47 -0.67 -4.05
CA VAL A 31 12.73 -1.14 -4.69
C VAL A 31 13.29 -2.42 -4.06
N ASP A 32 12.96 -2.68 -2.82
CA ASP A 32 13.38 -3.84 -2.02
C ASP A 32 12.19 -4.67 -1.51
N TYR A 33 11.05 -4.59 -2.19
CA TYR A 33 9.85 -5.29 -1.72
C TYR A 33 9.94 -6.80 -2.00
N LEU A 34 9.35 -7.60 -1.10
CA LEU A 34 9.37 -9.07 -1.13
C LEU A 34 8.92 -9.66 -2.48
N VAL A 35 7.91 -9.05 -3.09
CA VAL A 35 7.40 -9.45 -4.40
C VAL A 35 7.53 -8.28 -5.36
N PRO A 36 8.32 -8.38 -6.45
CA PRO A 36 8.42 -7.33 -7.45
C PRO A 36 7.06 -7.03 -8.09
N MET A 37 6.57 -5.82 -7.90
CA MET A 37 5.30 -5.35 -8.50
C MET A 37 5.50 -3.98 -9.15
N PRO A 38 6.30 -3.89 -10.24
CA PRO A 38 6.56 -2.62 -10.88
C PRO A 38 5.29 -2.02 -11.48
N MET A 39 5.14 -0.70 -11.32
CA MET A 39 3.98 0.05 -11.77
C MET A 39 4.42 1.09 -12.80
N ASN A 40 3.75 1.13 -13.94
CA ASN A 40 3.79 2.27 -14.84
C ASN A 40 2.48 3.06 -14.76
N ALA A 41 2.39 4.21 -15.42
CA ALA A 41 1.20 5.05 -15.37
C ALA A 41 -0.07 4.32 -15.83
N LEU A 42 0.02 3.54 -16.92
CA LEU A 42 -1.13 2.79 -17.44
C LEU A 42 -1.63 1.75 -16.41
N ARG A 43 -0.74 0.94 -15.87
CA ARG A 43 -1.10 -0.06 -14.84
C ARG A 43 -1.65 0.57 -13.58
N LEU A 44 -1.12 1.74 -13.19
CA LEU A 44 -1.65 2.45 -12.04
C LEU A 44 -3.05 3.01 -12.30
N ALA A 45 -3.29 3.57 -13.48
CA ALA A 45 -4.62 4.04 -13.89
C ALA A 45 -5.64 2.89 -13.91
N GLU A 46 -5.28 1.74 -14.49
CA GLU A 46 -6.10 0.53 -14.45
C GLU A 46 -6.37 0.06 -13.02
N TYR A 47 -5.35 0.08 -12.16
CA TYR A 47 -5.49 -0.29 -10.75
C TYR A 47 -6.46 0.64 -10.03
N ILE A 48 -6.31 1.96 -10.19
CA ILE A 48 -7.18 2.97 -9.59
C ILE A 48 -8.63 2.73 -10.00
N SER A 49 -8.88 2.52 -11.30
CA SER A 49 -10.22 2.26 -11.83
C SER A 49 -10.80 0.91 -11.36
N THR A 50 -9.99 -0.16 -11.34
CA THR A 50 -10.45 -1.52 -11.00
C THR A 50 -10.78 -1.66 -9.52
N TYR A 51 -10.00 -1.00 -8.67
CA TYR A 51 -10.11 -1.11 -7.22
C TYR A 51 -10.76 0.11 -6.57
N ASP A 52 -11.41 0.97 -7.35
CA ASP A 52 -12.11 2.18 -6.88
C ASP A 52 -11.25 3.01 -5.92
N VAL A 53 -9.98 3.21 -6.28
CA VAL A 53 -9.06 4.00 -5.47
C VAL A 53 -9.47 5.47 -5.51
N ASP A 54 -9.78 6.03 -4.36
CA ASP A 54 -10.09 7.43 -4.16
C ASP A 54 -8.80 8.23 -3.92
N LEU A 55 -8.35 8.93 -4.96
CA LEU A 55 -7.12 9.73 -4.89
C LEU A 55 -7.24 10.97 -3.98
N GLU A 56 -8.45 11.49 -3.78
CA GLU A 56 -8.67 12.63 -2.88
C GLU A 56 -8.47 12.24 -1.41
N HIS A 57 -8.82 10.99 -1.07
CA HIS A 57 -8.67 10.45 0.28
C HIS A 57 -7.45 9.53 0.43
N SER A 58 -6.70 9.29 -0.66
CA SER A 58 -5.38 8.65 -0.63
C SER A 58 -4.29 9.67 -0.29
N LEU A 59 -3.18 9.25 0.30
CA LEU A 59 -2.20 10.14 0.89
C LEU A 59 -0.78 9.89 0.39
N VAL A 60 -0.05 10.98 0.15
CA VAL A 60 1.40 11.01 -0.03
C VAL A 60 2.02 11.72 1.18
N ALA A 61 3.03 11.12 1.77
CA ALA A 61 3.77 11.69 2.89
C ALA A 61 5.00 12.46 2.39
N LEU A 62 5.12 13.71 2.77
CA LEU A 62 6.24 14.60 2.43
C LEU A 62 6.87 15.19 3.69
N GLN A 63 8.15 15.55 3.58
CA GLN A 63 8.86 16.43 4.51
C GLN A 63 9.68 17.42 3.68
N ASP A 64 9.43 18.72 3.81
CA ASP A 64 10.13 19.78 3.07
C ASP A 64 10.23 19.44 1.56
N ASP A 65 9.10 19.07 0.95
CA ASP A 65 8.94 18.62 -0.43
C ASP A 65 9.66 17.29 -0.79
N ARG A 66 10.31 16.64 0.17
CA ARG A 66 10.90 15.31 -0.03
C ARG A 66 9.85 14.23 0.17
N LEU A 67 9.77 13.33 -0.79
CA LEU A 67 8.95 12.13 -0.68
C LEU A 67 9.40 11.26 0.51
N LEU A 68 8.45 10.78 1.28
CA LEU A 68 8.66 9.83 2.35
C LEU A 68 7.90 8.51 2.12
N GLY A 69 6.70 8.59 1.55
CA GLY A 69 5.86 7.41 1.34
C GLY A 69 4.51 7.74 0.70
N VAL A 70 3.74 6.69 0.45
CA VAL A 70 2.40 6.75 -0.15
C VAL A 70 1.50 5.68 0.46
N ALA A 71 0.21 5.96 0.57
CA ALA A 71 -0.80 4.98 0.90
C ALA A 71 -2.11 5.33 0.16
N MET A 72 -2.82 4.32 -0.34
CA MET A 72 -4.03 4.50 -1.12
C MET A 72 -5.24 3.91 -0.41
N LEU A 73 -6.38 4.56 -0.58
CA LEU A 73 -7.67 4.16 -0.06
C LEU A 73 -8.59 3.80 -1.23
N GLY A 74 -9.04 2.55 -1.29
CA GLY A 74 -10.13 2.15 -2.17
C GLY A 74 -11.46 2.25 -1.42
N VAL A 75 -12.52 2.70 -2.08
CA VAL A 75 -13.85 2.88 -1.48
C VAL A 75 -14.93 2.31 -2.40
N ARG A 76 -15.68 1.33 -1.91
CA ARG A 76 -16.80 0.73 -2.64
C ARG A 76 -17.93 0.32 -1.69
N GLU A 77 -19.14 0.73 -1.98
CA GLU A 77 -20.34 0.29 -1.27
C GLU A 77 -20.26 0.45 0.27
N GLY A 78 -19.72 1.58 0.73
CA GLY A 78 -19.59 1.87 2.18
C GLY A 78 -18.51 1.06 2.90
N ARG A 79 -17.61 0.40 2.14
CA ARG A 79 -16.42 -0.28 2.65
C ARG A 79 -15.17 0.40 2.13
N ALA A 80 -14.11 0.36 2.91
CA ALA A 80 -12.80 0.79 2.47
C ALA A 80 -11.78 -0.35 2.57
N TRP A 81 -10.77 -0.29 1.70
CA TRP A 81 -9.55 -1.06 1.89
C TRP A 81 -8.34 -0.18 1.72
N LEU A 82 -7.43 -0.34 2.67
CA LEU A 82 -6.18 0.37 2.69
C LEU A 82 -5.18 -0.43 1.86
N THR A 83 -4.66 0.19 0.82
CA THR A 83 -3.82 -0.49 -0.15
C THR A 83 -2.59 0.33 -0.51
N ARG A 84 -1.62 -0.32 -1.15
CA ARG A 84 -0.42 0.34 -1.69
C ARG A 84 0.37 1.16 -0.66
N LEU A 85 0.36 0.78 0.62
CA LEU A 85 1.23 1.38 1.62
C LEU A 85 2.69 1.14 1.25
N GLY A 86 3.46 2.19 1.13
CA GLY A 86 4.89 2.15 0.88
C GLY A 86 5.61 3.31 1.55
N VAL A 87 6.78 3.05 2.12
CA VAL A 87 7.68 4.05 2.73
C VAL A 87 9.06 3.86 2.13
N LEU A 88 9.72 4.97 1.77
CA LEU A 88 11.08 4.94 1.22
C LEU A 88 12.02 4.17 2.17
N PRO A 89 12.87 3.27 1.66
CA PRO A 89 13.72 2.41 2.48
C PRO A 89 14.54 3.17 3.53
N ASN A 90 15.14 4.28 3.14
CA ASN A 90 15.99 5.10 3.99
C ASN A 90 15.24 5.96 5.04
N THR A 91 13.91 5.99 4.97
CA THR A 91 13.06 6.76 5.90
C THR A 91 12.16 5.86 6.77
N ARG A 92 12.25 4.55 6.62
CA ARG A 92 11.50 3.59 7.44
C ARG A 92 11.89 3.68 8.91
N ARG A 93 11.04 3.13 9.79
CA ARG A 93 11.19 3.14 11.26
C ARG A 93 11.15 4.52 11.93
N ASN A 94 10.72 5.54 11.20
CA ASN A 94 10.52 6.91 11.70
C ASN A 94 9.04 7.27 11.86
N GLY A 95 8.14 6.29 11.98
CA GLY A 95 6.70 6.52 12.17
C GLY A 95 5.90 6.88 10.92
N ILE A 96 6.53 7.02 9.73
CA ILE A 96 5.87 7.48 8.50
C ILE A 96 4.77 6.51 8.06
N GLY A 97 5.01 5.20 8.10
CA GLY A 97 3.99 4.20 7.78
C GLY A 97 2.79 4.27 8.72
N GLU A 98 3.02 4.51 10.00
CA GLU A 98 1.98 4.70 11.01
C GLU A 98 1.18 5.98 10.74
N ALA A 99 1.85 7.10 10.44
CA ALA A 99 1.20 8.36 10.11
C ALA A 99 0.31 8.24 8.86
N LEU A 100 0.80 7.58 7.79
CA LEU A 100 0.02 7.30 6.58
C LEU A 100 -1.22 6.46 6.89
N MET A 101 -1.08 5.39 7.67
CA MET A 101 -2.20 4.52 8.02
C MET A 101 -3.24 5.23 8.87
N LEU A 102 -2.82 5.95 9.92
CA LEU A 102 -3.72 6.78 10.74
C LEU A 102 -4.42 7.84 9.89
N GLY A 103 -3.68 8.44 8.95
CA GLY A 103 -4.25 9.38 7.99
C GLY A 103 -5.35 8.75 7.13
N LEU A 104 -5.14 7.54 6.57
CA LEU A 104 -6.15 6.83 5.77
C LEU A 104 -7.38 6.44 6.60
N ILE A 105 -7.18 5.95 7.83
CA ILE A 105 -8.28 5.63 8.74
C ILE A 105 -9.12 6.90 9.00
N ALA A 106 -8.49 8.03 9.28
CA ALA A 106 -9.18 9.29 9.46
C ALA A 106 -9.92 9.78 8.19
N GLN A 107 -9.41 9.46 6.98
CA GLN A 107 -10.14 9.75 5.74
C GLN A 107 -11.36 8.83 5.57
N ALA A 108 -11.24 7.53 5.88
CA ALA A 108 -12.36 6.60 5.85
C ALA A 108 -13.47 7.02 6.85
N GLU A 109 -13.09 7.46 8.05
CA GLU A 109 -14.03 8.00 9.05
C GLU A 109 -14.79 9.23 8.55
N LYS A 110 -14.11 10.16 7.84
CA LYS A 110 -14.77 11.32 7.21
C LYS A 110 -15.80 10.92 6.15
N LEU A 111 -15.57 9.79 5.48
CA LEU A 111 -16.50 9.19 4.52
C LEU A 111 -17.62 8.37 5.19
N HIS A 112 -17.68 8.39 6.54
CA HIS A 112 -18.61 7.57 7.34
C HIS A 112 -18.50 6.07 7.08
N ILE A 113 -17.27 5.60 6.76
CA ILE A 113 -16.97 4.18 6.59
C ILE A 113 -16.51 3.62 7.94
N HIS A 114 -17.15 2.54 8.38
CA HIS A 114 -16.87 1.91 9.66
C HIS A 114 -16.19 0.54 9.56
N PHE A 115 -15.83 0.14 8.35
CA PHE A 115 -15.23 -1.17 8.10
C PHE A 115 -14.07 -1.03 7.10
N ASP A 116 -12.85 -1.10 7.62
CA ASP A 116 -11.62 -1.03 6.86
C ASP A 116 -11.00 -2.41 6.73
N MET A 117 -10.55 -2.75 5.53
CA MET A 117 -9.83 -3.98 5.23
C MET A 117 -8.46 -3.66 4.63
N LEU A 118 -7.55 -4.60 4.76
CA LEU A 118 -6.27 -4.59 4.05
C LEU A 118 -5.77 -6.02 3.82
N GLU A 119 -4.84 -6.14 2.90
CA GLU A 119 -4.12 -7.38 2.63
C GLU A 119 -2.63 -7.16 2.88
N VAL A 120 -1.98 -8.14 3.50
CA VAL A 120 -0.55 -8.12 3.76
C VAL A 120 0.09 -9.43 3.31
N ILE A 121 1.25 -9.36 2.68
CA ILE A 121 2.03 -10.55 2.33
C ILE A 121 2.49 -11.22 3.63
N LYS A 122 2.29 -12.55 3.75
CA LYS A 122 2.56 -13.37 4.95
C LYS A 122 3.94 -13.08 5.56
N ASP A 123 4.98 -12.95 4.74
CA ASP A 123 6.34 -12.70 5.20
C ASP A 123 6.66 -11.22 5.47
N ASN A 124 5.71 -10.32 5.26
CA ASN A 124 5.89 -8.90 5.57
C ASN A 124 5.61 -8.60 7.05
N ALA A 125 6.38 -9.22 7.93
CA ALA A 125 6.23 -9.07 9.37
C ALA A 125 6.29 -7.61 9.88
N PRO A 126 7.08 -6.69 9.32
CA PRO A 126 7.04 -5.28 9.74
C PRO A 126 5.69 -4.61 9.48
N ALA A 127 5.08 -4.82 8.33
CA ALA A 127 3.77 -4.27 7.98
C ALA A 127 2.67 -4.92 8.84
N HIS A 128 2.68 -6.25 8.99
CA HIS A 128 1.72 -6.97 9.81
C HIS A 128 1.72 -6.46 11.26
N ARG A 129 2.91 -6.30 11.88
CA ARG A 129 3.01 -5.72 13.24
C ARG A 129 2.46 -4.29 13.32
N LEU A 130 2.66 -3.47 12.28
CA LEU A 130 2.10 -2.13 12.23
C LEU A 130 0.56 -2.19 12.23
N PHE A 131 -0.04 -3.05 11.42
CA PHE A 131 -1.49 -3.19 11.33
C PHE A 131 -2.11 -3.69 12.64
N LEU A 132 -1.51 -4.70 13.28
CA LEU A 132 -1.95 -5.15 14.60
C LEU A 132 -1.87 -4.03 15.65
N LYS A 133 -0.80 -3.22 15.64
CA LYS A 133 -0.65 -2.06 16.54
C LYS A 133 -1.77 -1.04 16.34
N LEU A 134 -2.27 -0.89 15.12
CA LEU A 134 -3.35 0.04 14.77
C LEU A 134 -4.76 -0.53 14.97
N GLY A 135 -4.87 -1.72 15.57
CA GLY A 135 -6.15 -2.33 15.93
C GLY A 135 -6.75 -3.25 14.85
N PHE A 136 -6.05 -3.50 13.74
CA PHE A 136 -6.44 -4.54 12.79
C PHE A 136 -6.23 -5.92 13.41
N TYR A 137 -7.00 -6.91 12.96
CA TYR A 137 -6.85 -8.31 13.37
C TYR A 137 -7.00 -9.23 12.16
N ASP A 138 -6.36 -10.40 12.22
CA ASP A 138 -6.39 -11.36 11.12
C ASP A 138 -7.78 -11.98 11.00
N VAL A 139 -8.37 -11.91 9.80
CA VAL A 139 -9.68 -12.50 9.50
C VAL A 139 -9.58 -13.74 8.62
N GLY A 140 -8.43 -13.99 7.98
CA GLY A 140 -8.19 -15.14 7.13
C GLY A 140 -6.93 -15.01 6.29
N GLU A 141 -6.64 -16.05 5.52
CA GLU A 141 -5.54 -16.09 4.55
C GLU A 141 -6.12 -16.06 3.13
N LEU A 142 -5.44 -15.37 2.22
CA LEU A 142 -5.78 -15.25 0.81
C LEU A 142 -4.71 -15.95 -0.03
N LEU A 143 -5.11 -16.87 -0.89
CA LEU A 143 -4.26 -17.48 -1.91
C LEU A 143 -4.48 -16.79 -3.26
N VAL A 144 -3.43 -16.23 -3.83
CA VAL A 144 -3.46 -15.65 -5.17
C VAL A 144 -3.02 -16.71 -6.17
N LEU A 145 -3.96 -17.21 -6.97
CA LEU A 145 -3.70 -18.19 -8.01
C LEU A 145 -3.59 -17.51 -9.37
N ARG A 146 -2.57 -17.87 -10.14
CA ARG A 146 -2.36 -17.38 -11.49
C ARG A 146 -2.43 -18.53 -12.49
N ARG A 147 -3.26 -18.39 -13.52
CA ARG A 147 -3.26 -19.29 -14.67
C ARG A 147 -2.41 -18.69 -15.78
N PRO A 148 -1.33 -19.37 -16.22
CA PRO A 148 -0.55 -18.91 -17.36
C PRO A 148 -1.36 -18.98 -18.67
N PRO A 149 -0.96 -18.24 -19.72
CA PRO A 149 -1.53 -18.37 -21.06
C PRO A 149 -1.46 -19.82 -21.58
N PHE A 150 -2.42 -20.22 -22.40
CA PHE A 150 -2.69 -21.60 -22.81
C PHE A 150 -1.50 -22.36 -23.47
N ASN A 151 -0.43 -21.68 -23.86
CA ASN A 151 0.71 -22.24 -24.58
C ASN A 151 1.97 -22.47 -23.72
N GLN A 152 1.87 -22.38 -22.40
CA GLN A 152 3.00 -22.74 -21.53
C GLN A 152 2.86 -24.20 -21.04
N PRO A 153 3.97 -24.99 -21.02
CA PRO A 153 3.95 -26.35 -20.50
C PRO A 153 3.46 -26.40 -19.03
N PRO A 154 2.78 -27.48 -18.62
CA PRO A 154 2.28 -27.64 -17.25
C PRO A 154 3.35 -27.53 -16.15
N ASP A 155 4.58 -27.89 -16.46
CA ASP A 155 5.70 -27.93 -15.51
C ASP A 155 6.16 -26.54 -15.03
N THR A 156 5.78 -25.46 -15.74
CA THR A 156 6.06 -24.09 -15.30
C THR A 156 5.10 -23.58 -14.23
N VAL A 157 3.98 -24.28 -14.01
CA VAL A 157 2.93 -23.88 -13.07
C VAL A 157 3.29 -24.28 -11.64
N VAL A 158 4.03 -25.39 -11.49
CA VAL A 158 4.36 -25.95 -10.16
C VAL A 158 5.45 -25.11 -9.46
N ALA A 159 6.38 -24.55 -10.22
CA ALA A 159 7.49 -23.77 -9.66
C ALA A 159 7.04 -22.41 -9.06
N ASP A 160 5.93 -21.84 -9.56
CA ASP A 160 5.40 -20.57 -9.04
C ASP A 160 4.46 -20.77 -7.83
N ALA A 161 3.87 -21.95 -7.69
CA ALA A 161 3.02 -22.28 -6.55
C ALA A 161 3.82 -22.57 -5.27
N GLU A 162 5.02 -23.16 -5.41
CA GLU A 162 5.92 -23.44 -4.28
C GLU A 162 6.59 -22.18 -3.68
N ARG A 163 6.52 -21.04 -4.37
CA ARG A 163 7.07 -19.76 -3.87
C ARG A 163 6.07 -18.92 -3.07
N LEU A 164 4.86 -19.41 -2.90
CA LEU A 164 3.79 -18.71 -2.18
C LEU A 164 3.50 -19.32 -0.81
N ASP A 165 4.23 -20.40 -0.42
CA ASP A 165 4.18 -21.00 0.91
C ASP A 165 5.06 -20.26 1.94
#